data_e28a20e4ee7f024aa0b93983e547ada6
#
_entry.id   e28a20e4ee7f024aa0b93983e547ada6
#
_cell.length_a   1.000
_cell.length_b   1.000
_cell.length_c   1.000
_cell.angle_alpha   90.00
_cell.angle_beta   90.00
_cell.angle_gamma   90.00
#
_symmetry.space_group_name_H-M   'P 1'
#
loop_
_entity.id
_entity.type
_entity.pdbx_description
1 polymer ?
#
loop_
_entity_poly.entity_id
_entity_poly.type
_entity_poly.pdbx_seq_one_letter_code
_entity_poly.pdbx_strand_id
1 'polypeptide(L)'
;DDAVESLEWSLESNNVSSLCTVHRGDNSKTSKSIGKVADRVIMGLLPTSERSFEAAMEVLSDSGGVIHIHGLAKPDEYSEWAEEVMTRICNFREGSRARKIAVNRIKSYAPRWDHVVLDVEIN
;
A
#
# COMPACT_ATOMS: atom_id res chain seq x y z
N ASP A 1 -20.39 -6.60 -7.67
CA ASP A 1 -19.65 -5.90 -6.64
C ASP A 1 -19.64 -4.41 -6.93
N ASP A 2 -20.31 -3.62 -6.07
CA ASP A 2 -20.50 -2.19 -6.26
C ASP A 2 -19.18 -1.41 -6.33
N ALA A 3 -18.17 -1.85 -5.59
CA ALA A 3 -16.87 -1.19 -5.57
C ALA A 3 -16.16 -1.32 -6.93
N VAL A 4 -16.20 -2.50 -7.52
CA VAL A 4 -15.57 -2.76 -8.82
C VAL A 4 -16.34 -2.05 -9.93
N GLU A 5 -17.67 -2.07 -9.89
CA GLU A 5 -18.50 -1.35 -10.86
C GLU A 5 -18.24 0.16 -10.82
N SER A 6 -18.13 0.73 -9.62
CA SER A 6 -17.80 2.14 -9.43
C SER A 6 -16.42 2.47 -9.96
N LEU A 7 -15.45 1.59 -9.75
CA LEU A 7 -14.10 1.75 -10.28
C LEU A 7 -14.11 1.74 -11.81
N GLU A 8 -14.75 0.77 -12.42
CA GLU A 8 -14.83 0.65 -13.88
C GLU A 8 -15.50 1.90 -14.50
N TRP A 9 -16.61 2.36 -13.90
CA TRP A 9 -17.26 3.58 -14.32
C TRP A 9 -16.33 4.79 -14.24
N SER A 10 -15.58 4.91 -13.15
CA SER A 10 -14.63 6.02 -12.95
C SER A 10 -13.50 5.99 -13.99
N LEU A 11 -12.99 4.81 -14.31
CA LEU A 11 -11.92 4.65 -15.31
C LEU A 11 -12.42 5.07 -16.70
N GLU A 12 -13.62 4.68 -17.07
CA GLU A 12 -14.23 5.08 -18.34
C GLU A 12 -14.49 6.58 -18.38
N SER A 13 -15.08 7.14 -17.32
CA SER A 13 -15.42 8.57 -17.23
C SER A 13 -14.18 9.46 -17.32
N ASN A 14 -13.03 8.98 -16.91
CA ASN A 14 -11.76 9.71 -16.98
C ASN A 14 -10.90 9.33 -18.17
N ASN A 15 -11.40 8.49 -19.06
CA ASN A 15 -10.69 8.03 -20.28
C ASN A 15 -9.35 7.36 -19.99
N VAL A 16 -9.27 6.60 -18.90
CA VAL A 16 -8.04 5.88 -18.49
C VAL A 16 -8.20 4.36 -18.44
N SER A 17 -9.32 3.82 -18.90
CA SER A 17 -9.59 2.38 -18.87
C SER A 17 -8.50 1.56 -19.56
N SER A 18 -7.94 2.06 -20.65
CA SER A 18 -6.87 1.38 -21.39
C SER A 18 -5.53 1.34 -20.64
N LEU A 19 -5.39 2.16 -19.61
CA LEU A 19 -4.17 2.26 -18.80
C LEU A 19 -4.26 1.46 -17.50
N CYS A 20 -5.43 0.87 -17.20
CA CYS A 20 -5.70 0.22 -15.93
C CYS A 20 -6.21 -1.20 -16.14
N THR A 21 -5.69 -2.13 -15.38
CA THR A 21 -6.19 -3.50 -15.32
C THR A 21 -6.88 -3.70 -13.97
N VAL A 22 -8.15 -4.09 -14.01
CA VAL A 22 -8.95 -4.33 -12.81
C VAL A 22 -8.97 -5.83 -12.51
N HIS A 23 -8.59 -6.19 -11.30
CA HIS A 23 -8.67 -7.56 -10.82
C HIS A 23 -9.76 -7.64 -9.75
N ARG A 24 -10.82 -8.38 -10.07
CA ARG A 24 -11.95 -8.59 -9.16
C ARG A 24 -11.62 -9.69 -8.16
N GLY A 25 -11.82 -9.42 -6.87
CA GLY A 25 -11.63 -10.40 -5.81
C GLY A 25 -10.75 -9.91 -4.67
N ASP A 26 -10.44 -10.81 -3.75
CA ASP A 26 -9.56 -10.55 -2.61
C ASP A 26 -8.12 -10.41 -3.09
N ASN A 27 -7.46 -9.31 -2.70
CA ASN A 27 -6.09 -9.04 -3.13
C ASN A 27 -5.08 -10.10 -2.68
N SER A 28 -5.33 -10.79 -1.58
CA SER A 28 -4.46 -11.89 -1.13
C SER A 28 -4.45 -13.08 -2.10
N LYS A 29 -5.46 -13.17 -2.96
CA LYS A 29 -5.58 -14.21 -3.99
C LYS A 29 -5.19 -13.67 -5.36
N THR A 30 -5.69 -12.50 -5.73
CA THR A 30 -5.45 -11.92 -7.06
C THR A 30 -3.99 -11.52 -7.25
N SER A 31 -3.30 -11.08 -6.21
CA SER A 31 -1.88 -10.72 -6.27
C SER A 31 -1.01 -11.87 -6.79
N LYS A 32 -1.35 -13.10 -6.44
CA LYS A 32 -0.58 -14.29 -6.84
C LYS A 32 -0.58 -14.52 -8.35
N SER A 33 -1.61 -14.07 -9.04
CA SER A 33 -1.72 -14.21 -10.49
C SER A 33 -1.14 -13.04 -11.27
N ILE A 34 -0.88 -11.91 -10.61
CA ILE A 34 -0.35 -10.71 -11.26
C ILE A 34 1.14 -10.84 -11.55
N GLY A 35 1.90 -11.41 -10.61
CA GLY A 35 3.35 -11.52 -10.73
C GLY A 35 4.08 -10.26 -10.26
N LYS A 36 5.39 -10.30 -10.31
CA LYS A 36 6.29 -9.25 -9.80
C LYS A 36 6.50 -8.16 -10.83
N VAL A 37 5.52 -7.30 -11.00
CA VAL A 37 5.49 -6.30 -12.09
C VAL A 37 5.45 -4.86 -11.59
N ALA A 38 5.20 -4.62 -10.30
CA ALA A 38 4.96 -3.28 -9.80
C ALA A 38 6.25 -2.57 -9.41
N ASP A 39 6.40 -1.34 -9.89
CA ASP A 39 7.44 -0.41 -9.43
C ASP A 39 6.95 0.44 -8.26
N ARG A 40 5.62 0.51 -8.09
CA ARG A 40 4.97 1.30 -7.05
C ARG A 40 3.69 0.61 -6.61
N VAL A 41 3.50 0.51 -5.30
CA VAL A 41 2.28 -0.06 -4.71
C VAL A 41 1.68 0.96 -3.74
N ILE A 42 0.36 1.10 -3.78
CA ILE A 42 -0.37 1.99 -2.88
C ILE A 42 -1.34 1.14 -2.06
N MET A 43 -1.23 1.23 -0.74
CA MET A 43 -2.13 0.55 0.18
C MET A 43 -2.87 1.59 1.01
N GLY A 44 -4.13 1.84 0.67
CA GLY A 44 -4.92 2.92 1.26
C GLY A 44 -5.94 2.49 2.32
N LEU A 45 -5.97 1.24 2.71
CA LEU A 45 -6.96 0.76 3.68
C LEU A 45 -6.67 1.26 5.09
N LEU A 46 -7.68 1.77 5.75
CA LEU A 46 -7.65 2.18 7.16
C LEU A 46 -8.55 1.28 8.00
N PRO A 47 -8.25 1.07 9.27
CA PRO A 47 -7.17 1.67 10.05
C PRO A 47 -5.78 1.11 9.76
N THR A 48 -5.69 -0.04 9.11
CA THR A 48 -4.41 -0.66 8.77
C THR A 48 -4.50 -1.43 7.45
N SER A 49 -3.39 -1.45 6.72
CA SER A 49 -3.22 -2.25 5.48
C SER A 49 -2.42 -3.54 5.74
N GLU A 50 -2.19 -3.91 6.99
CA GLU A 50 -1.29 -5.01 7.36
C GLU A 50 -1.66 -6.34 6.67
N ARG A 51 -2.94 -6.61 6.47
CA ARG A 51 -3.42 -7.80 5.76
C ARG A 51 -2.97 -7.86 4.30
N SER A 52 -2.61 -6.73 3.72
CA SER A 52 -2.18 -6.63 2.32
C SER A 52 -0.66 -6.55 2.15
N PHE A 53 0.11 -6.60 3.22
CA PHE A 53 1.58 -6.51 3.15
C PHE A 53 2.18 -7.65 2.32
N GLU A 54 1.72 -8.86 2.52
CA GLU A 54 2.16 -10.01 1.73
C GLU A 54 1.86 -9.81 0.25
N ALA A 55 0.62 -9.42 -0.09
CA ALA A 55 0.21 -9.17 -1.46
C ALA A 55 1.04 -8.06 -2.12
N ALA A 56 1.34 -6.98 -1.39
CA ALA A 56 2.16 -5.89 -1.88
C ALA A 56 3.57 -6.37 -2.24
N MET A 57 4.17 -7.18 -1.37
CA MET A 57 5.51 -7.72 -1.63
C MET A 57 5.54 -8.79 -2.72
N GLU A 58 4.42 -9.47 -2.96
CA GLU A 58 4.29 -10.42 -4.06
C GLU A 58 4.28 -9.74 -5.44
N VAL A 59 3.64 -8.58 -5.53
CA VAL A 59 3.52 -7.87 -6.82
C VAL A 59 4.65 -6.87 -7.07
N LEU A 60 5.41 -6.52 -6.05
CA LEU A 60 6.54 -5.62 -6.19
C LEU A 60 7.64 -6.29 -7.01
N SER A 61 8.20 -5.56 -7.96
CA SER A 61 9.30 -6.04 -8.82
C SER A 61 10.46 -6.63 -8.01
N ASP A 62 11.17 -7.59 -8.57
CA ASP A 62 12.37 -8.16 -7.95
C ASP A 62 13.45 -7.12 -7.67
N SER A 63 13.53 -6.09 -8.50
CA SER A 63 14.46 -4.96 -8.31
C SER A 63 14.01 -3.99 -7.22
N GLY A 64 12.84 -4.24 -6.61
CA GLY A 64 12.27 -3.36 -5.61
C GLY A 64 11.38 -2.27 -6.18
N GLY A 65 11.08 -1.28 -5.37
CA GLY A 65 10.22 -0.16 -5.77
C GLY A 65 9.77 0.64 -4.56
N VAL A 66 8.77 1.46 -4.73
CA VAL A 66 8.22 2.32 -3.68
C VAL A 66 6.85 1.83 -3.25
N ILE A 67 6.62 1.80 -1.96
CA ILE A 67 5.30 1.47 -1.40
C ILE A 67 4.81 2.66 -0.58
N HIS A 68 3.56 3.03 -0.78
CA HIS A 68 2.86 4.04 0.01
C HIS A 68 1.89 3.31 0.94
N ILE A 69 2.12 3.40 2.24
CA ILE A 69 1.36 2.66 3.23
C ILE A 69 0.61 3.63 4.11
N HIS A 70 -0.72 3.66 3.98
CA HIS A 70 -1.58 4.44 4.85
C HIS A 70 -1.81 3.72 6.16
N GLY A 71 -1.98 4.48 7.24
CA GLY A 71 -2.25 3.93 8.55
C GLY A 71 -2.61 5.01 9.54
N LEU A 72 -2.71 4.62 10.80
CA LEU A 72 -3.00 5.51 11.90
C LEU A 72 -1.83 5.53 12.88
N ALA A 73 -1.39 6.71 13.27
CA ALA A 73 -0.34 6.89 14.26
C ALA A 73 -0.67 8.05 15.19
N LYS A 74 -0.17 7.97 16.41
CA LYS A 74 -0.30 9.09 17.35
C LYS A 74 0.66 10.20 16.95
N PRO A 75 0.33 11.49 17.24
CA PRO A 75 1.13 12.62 16.78
C PRO A 75 2.61 12.55 17.13
N ASP A 76 2.97 11.99 18.27
CA ASP A 76 4.36 11.93 18.74
C ASP A 76 5.05 10.61 18.39
N GLU A 77 4.38 9.71 17.67
CA GLU A 77 4.84 8.34 17.45
C GLU A 77 4.93 7.96 15.97
N TYR A 78 5.08 8.92 15.08
CA TYR A 78 5.17 8.63 13.63
C TYR A 78 6.38 7.78 13.28
N SER A 79 7.53 8.09 13.87
CA SER A 79 8.76 7.33 13.59
C SER A 79 8.68 5.90 14.06
N GLU A 80 8.16 5.67 15.27
CA GLU A 80 8.00 4.33 15.84
C GLU A 80 7.02 3.51 15.00
N TRP A 81 5.91 4.11 14.60
CA TRP A 81 4.94 3.46 13.71
C TRP A 81 5.57 3.07 12.38
N ALA A 82 6.33 3.99 11.76
CA ALA A 82 6.99 3.73 10.49
C ALA A 82 8.01 2.59 10.58
N GLU A 83 8.83 2.58 11.64
CA GLU A 83 9.81 1.52 11.85
C GLU A 83 9.14 0.16 12.03
N GLU A 84 8.05 0.10 12.78
CA GLU A 84 7.28 -1.12 12.98
C GLU A 84 6.69 -1.63 11.65
N VAL A 85 6.09 -0.75 10.87
CA VAL A 85 5.51 -1.09 9.56
C VAL A 85 6.60 -1.60 8.61
N MET A 86 7.73 -0.93 8.54
CA MET A 86 8.86 -1.34 7.68
C MET A 86 9.38 -2.73 8.07
N THR A 87 9.51 -2.99 9.36
CA THR A 87 9.95 -4.29 9.85
C THR A 87 8.98 -5.40 9.45
N ARG A 88 7.68 -5.15 9.64
CA ARG A 88 6.64 -6.14 9.33
C ARG A 88 6.54 -6.44 7.84
N ILE A 89 6.59 -5.43 6.99
CA ILE A 89 6.44 -5.65 5.55
C ILE A 89 7.66 -6.37 4.97
N CYS A 90 8.86 -6.07 5.46
CA CYS A 90 10.09 -6.73 5.03
C CYS A 90 10.12 -8.23 5.38
N ASN A 91 9.37 -8.66 6.39
CA ASN A 91 9.27 -10.08 6.73
C ASN A 91 8.67 -10.94 5.62
N PHE A 92 7.96 -10.34 4.67
CA PHE A 92 7.36 -11.07 3.55
C PHE A 92 8.29 -11.23 2.34
N ARG A 93 9.49 -10.69 2.41
CA ARG A 93 10.50 -10.86 1.36
C ARG A 93 11.88 -10.94 2.00
N GLU A 94 12.43 -12.15 2.03
CA GLU A 94 13.76 -12.39 2.61
C GLU A 94 14.82 -11.56 1.91
N GLY A 95 15.72 -10.97 2.69
CA GLY A 95 16.80 -10.13 2.18
C GLY A 95 16.41 -8.73 1.76
N SER A 96 15.12 -8.39 1.83
CA SER A 96 14.67 -7.03 1.48
C SER A 96 15.10 -6.02 2.53
N ARG A 97 15.28 -4.77 2.07
CA ARG A 97 15.62 -3.64 2.92
C ARG A 97 14.64 -2.52 2.64
N ALA A 98 14.19 -1.86 3.71
CA ALA A 98 13.30 -0.71 3.62
C ALA A 98 14.06 0.56 3.97
N ARG A 99 13.88 1.59 3.14
CA ARG A 99 14.39 2.95 3.40
C ARG A 99 13.22 3.91 3.46
N LYS A 100 13.02 4.51 4.61
CA LYS A 100 11.95 5.51 4.79
C LYS A 100 12.29 6.76 3.98
N ILE A 101 11.38 7.13 3.08
CA ILE A 101 11.45 8.38 2.32
C ILE A 101 10.82 9.49 3.14
N ALA A 102 9.59 9.28 3.62
CA ALA A 102 8.85 10.26 4.40
C ALA A 102 7.70 9.59 5.16
N VAL A 103 7.26 10.25 6.23
CA VAL A 103 5.96 9.99 6.85
C VAL A 103 5.19 11.30 6.81
N ASN A 104 4.06 11.32 6.12
CA ASN A 104 3.26 12.53 5.95
C ASN A 104 1.93 12.39 6.69
N ARG A 105 1.59 13.43 7.43
CA ARG A 105 0.27 13.54 8.03
C ARG A 105 -0.73 13.95 6.96
N ILE A 106 -1.83 13.22 6.85
CA ILE A 106 -2.92 13.54 5.92
C ILE A 106 -3.96 14.41 6.63
N LYS A 107 -4.46 13.93 7.77
CA LYS A 107 -5.43 14.65 8.59
C LYS A 107 -5.60 13.98 9.94
N SER A 108 -6.31 14.62 10.86
CA SER A 108 -6.80 13.97 12.07
C SER A 108 -7.84 12.91 11.68
N TYR A 109 -7.74 11.73 12.23
CA TYR A 109 -8.69 10.64 12.01
C TYR A 109 -9.68 10.50 13.16
N ALA A 110 -9.16 10.57 14.39
CA ALA A 110 -9.92 10.47 15.63
C ALA A 110 -9.13 11.20 16.73
N PRO A 111 -9.70 11.44 17.92
CA PRO A 111 -8.93 12.03 19.01
C PRO A 111 -7.65 11.24 19.28
N ARG A 112 -6.49 11.90 19.22
CA ARG A 112 -5.15 11.34 19.41
C ARG A 112 -4.66 10.40 18.30
N TRP A 113 -5.37 10.34 17.17
CA TRP A 113 -4.95 9.50 16.03
C TRP A 113 -4.96 10.31 14.75
N ASP A 114 -3.84 10.31 14.07
CA ASP A 114 -3.71 10.93 12.75
C ASP A 114 -3.69 9.86 11.66
N HIS A 115 -4.34 10.19 10.55
CA HIS A 115 -4.15 9.45 9.30
C HIS A 115 -2.81 9.89 8.72
N VAL A 116 -1.91 8.95 8.56
CA VAL A 116 -0.57 9.17 8.03
C VAL A 116 -0.30 8.27 6.84
N VAL A 117 0.66 8.64 6.01
CA VAL A 117 1.16 7.78 4.95
C VAL A 117 2.67 7.67 5.05
N LEU A 118 3.16 6.43 5.04
CA LEU A 118 4.57 6.12 4.96
C LEU A 118 4.94 5.89 3.50
N ASP A 119 5.90 6.68 3.03
CA ASP A 119 6.53 6.47 1.72
C ASP A 119 7.83 5.73 1.97
N VAL A 120 7.93 4.52 1.47
CA VAL A 120 9.09 3.65 1.71
C VAL A 120 9.60 3.04 0.42
N GLU A 121 10.92 3.03 0.27
CA GLU A 121 11.60 2.33 -0.83
C GLU A 121 12.01 0.95 -0.34
N ILE A 122 11.71 -0.06 -1.12
CA ILE A 122 12.09 -1.45 -0.89
C ILE A 122 13.12 -1.85 -1.93
N ASN A 123 14.20 -2.41 -1.45
CA ASN A 123 15.25 -2.99 -2.31
C ASN A 123 15.34 -4.50 -2.13
#